data_8538b085c8ebbf98b9a72723433aea43
#
_entry.id   8538b085c8ebbf98b9a72723433aea43
#
_cell.length_a   1.000
_cell.length_b   1.000
_cell.length_c   1.000
_cell.angle_alpha   90.00
_cell.angle_beta   90.00
_cell.angle_gamma   90.00
#
_symmetry.space_group_name_H-M   'P 1'
#
loop_
_entity.id
_entity.type
_entity.pdbx_description
1 polymer ?
#
loop_
_entity_poly.entity_id
_entity_poly.type
_entity_poly.pdbx_seq_one_letter_code
_entity_poly.pdbx_strand_id
1 'polypeptide(L)'
;MAATKHILRYLKETTGYGLLFPVSLNEFEDCLEAWSDSDWCGDKVGRKRTYEYFFKYLKAPISWCSKKQTVVALSSCEAEYIAAAETTCQCVWLEYVLDDLKLDHVKSMQLCVDNQSAINLAKNPISHGRSKHIETKL
;
A
#
# COMPACT_ATOMS: atom_id res chain seq x y z
N MET A 1 -13.76 -21.11 -13.63
CA MET A 1 -14.22 -20.68 -14.98
C MET A 1 -14.80 -19.26 -15.02
N ALA A 2 -15.69 -18.84 -14.10
CA ALA A 2 -16.25 -17.47 -14.10
C ALA A 2 -15.18 -16.40 -13.88
N ALA A 3 -14.32 -16.55 -12.87
CA ALA A 3 -13.23 -15.61 -12.57
C ALA A 3 -12.25 -15.44 -13.73
N THR A 4 -11.86 -16.55 -14.39
CA THR A 4 -10.96 -16.50 -15.55
C THR A 4 -11.55 -15.71 -16.71
N LYS A 5 -12.86 -15.93 -16.99
CA LYS A 5 -13.56 -15.15 -18.03
C LYS A 5 -13.64 -13.66 -17.68
N HIS A 6 -13.78 -13.34 -16.40
CA HIS A 6 -13.80 -11.94 -15.93
C HIS A 6 -12.46 -11.26 -16.19
N ILE A 7 -11.35 -11.92 -15.83
CA ILE A 7 -9.99 -11.43 -16.09
C ILE A 7 -9.76 -11.22 -17.59
N LEU A 8 -10.14 -12.19 -18.43
CA LEU A 8 -9.96 -12.08 -19.89
C LEU A 8 -10.77 -10.93 -20.49
N ARG A 9 -11.98 -10.67 -19.99
CA ARG A 9 -12.77 -9.49 -20.40
C ARG A 9 -12.09 -8.19 -20.02
N TYR A 10 -11.64 -8.10 -18.77
CA TYR A 10 -10.89 -6.93 -18.29
C TYR A 10 -9.67 -6.67 -19.19
N LEU A 11 -8.84 -7.67 -19.43
CA LEU A 11 -7.66 -7.54 -20.29
C LEU A 11 -8.03 -7.09 -21.72
N LYS A 12 -9.10 -7.66 -22.29
CA LYS A 12 -9.57 -7.27 -23.63
C LYS A 12 -9.98 -5.78 -23.69
N GLU A 13 -10.65 -5.29 -22.65
CA GLU A 13 -11.17 -3.93 -22.61
C GLU A 13 -10.10 -2.89 -22.25
N THR A 14 -8.97 -3.33 -21.65
CA THR A 14 -7.89 -2.45 -21.19
C THR A 14 -6.64 -2.49 -22.06
N THR A 15 -6.67 -3.17 -23.21
CA THR A 15 -5.51 -3.29 -24.12
C THR A 15 -5.00 -1.95 -24.65
N GLY A 16 -5.85 -0.93 -24.69
CA GLY A 16 -5.49 0.45 -25.09
C GLY A 16 -5.02 1.33 -23.94
N TYR A 17 -4.99 0.83 -22.69
CA TYR A 17 -4.55 1.60 -21.54
C TYR A 17 -3.03 1.45 -21.34
N GLY A 18 -2.43 2.46 -20.75
CA GLY A 18 -1.00 2.47 -20.43
C GLY A 18 -0.72 3.23 -19.15
N LEU A 19 0.51 3.20 -18.72
CA LEU A 19 0.98 4.04 -17.62
C LEU A 19 1.38 5.40 -18.17
N LEU A 20 0.83 6.45 -17.59
CA LEU A 20 1.19 7.82 -17.93
C LEU A 20 2.36 8.27 -17.04
N PHE A 21 3.47 8.64 -17.69
CA PHE A 21 4.57 9.33 -17.05
C PHE A 21 4.52 10.80 -17.49
N PRO A 22 3.96 11.68 -16.66
CA PRO A 22 3.81 13.08 -17.04
C PRO A 22 5.18 13.76 -17.10
N VAL A 23 5.40 14.56 -18.14
CA VAL A 23 6.53 15.48 -18.18
C VAL A 23 6.11 16.72 -17.40
N SER A 24 6.59 16.86 -16.19
CA SER A 24 6.34 18.06 -15.40
C SER A 24 7.34 19.13 -15.78
N LEU A 25 6.82 20.30 -16.18
CA LEU A 25 7.61 21.49 -16.44
C LEU A 25 7.56 22.51 -15.29
N ASN A 26 6.82 22.20 -14.25
CA ASN A 26 6.61 23.09 -13.11
C ASN A 26 7.29 22.50 -11.88
N GLU A 27 7.79 23.36 -11.02
CA GLU A 27 8.33 23.08 -9.69
C GLU A 27 7.23 22.42 -8.83
N PHE A 28 7.10 21.11 -8.94
CA PHE A 28 6.18 20.38 -8.09
C PHE A 28 6.92 19.83 -6.88
N GLU A 29 6.17 19.79 -5.83
CA GLU A 29 6.50 19.06 -4.63
C GLU A 29 7.04 17.71 -5.02
N ASP A 30 8.35 17.53 -4.95
CA ASP A 30 9.09 16.30 -5.18
C ASP A 30 8.74 15.30 -4.08
N CYS A 31 7.48 14.87 -4.06
CA CYS A 31 6.96 14.01 -3.02
C CYS A 31 6.71 12.59 -3.55
N LEU A 32 7.06 11.66 -2.71
CA LEU A 32 6.65 10.28 -2.83
C LEU A 32 5.26 10.15 -2.17
N GLU A 33 4.26 9.79 -2.95
CA GLU A 33 2.90 9.54 -2.49
C GLU A 33 2.65 8.04 -2.40
N ALA A 34 2.02 7.58 -1.33
CA ALA A 34 1.70 6.18 -1.11
C ALA A 34 0.26 5.97 -0.69
N TRP A 35 -0.32 4.89 -1.18
CA TRP A 35 -1.63 4.39 -0.76
C TRP A 35 -1.48 2.96 -0.28
N SER A 36 -2.17 2.65 0.80
CA SER A 36 -2.23 1.32 1.38
C SER A 36 -3.69 0.90 1.52
N ASP A 37 -3.97 -0.33 1.21
CA ASP A 37 -5.30 -0.95 1.36
C ASP A 37 -5.18 -2.41 1.78
N SER A 38 -6.24 -2.94 2.36
CA SER A 38 -6.34 -4.35 2.74
C SER A 38 -7.71 -4.92 2.39
N ASP A 39 -7.75 -5.84 1.45
CA ASP A 39 -8.97 -6.49 1.04
C ASP A 39 -9.64 -7.27 2.20
N TRP A 40 -10.96 -7.12 2.29
CA TRP A 40 -11.79 -7.82 3.26
C TRP A 40 -12.21 -9.19 2.71
N CYS A 41 -11.56 -10.27 3.22
CA CYS A 41 -12.17 -11.61 3.20
C CYS A 41 -12.23 -12.37 1.88
N GLY A 42 -11.25 -12.22 0.97
CA GLY A 42 -11.21 -13.00 -0.29
C GLY A 42 -10.94 -14.50 -0.11
N ASP A 43 -10.17 -14.89 0.92
CA ASP A 43 -9.77 -16.29 1.15
C ASP A 43 -10.57 -16.94 2.28
N LYS A 44 -11.60 -17.70 1.91
CA LYS A 44 -12.45 -18.44 2.87
C LYS A 44 -11.75 -19.65 3.51
N VAL A 45 -10.69 -20.17 2.90
CA VAL A 45 -9.97 -21.37 3.37
C VAL A 45 -8.80 -20.97 4.28
N GLY A 46 -7.91 -20.11 3.79
CA GLY A 46 -6.73 -19.67 4.53
C GLY A 46 -6.99 -18.51 5.50
N ARG A 47 -8.14 -17.83 5.38
CA ARG A 47 -8.54 -16.66 6.17
C ARG A 47 -7.52 -15.51 6.15
N LYS A 48 -6.54 -15.57 5.26
CA LYS A 48 -5.54 -14.54 5.06
C LYS A 48 -6.07 -13.47 4.14
N ARG A 49 -5.84 -12.22 4.49
CA ARG A 49 -6.20 -11.05 3.68
C ARG A 49 -5.11 -10.75 2.66
N THR A 50 -5.46 -9.95 1.68
CA THR A 50 -4.52 -9.39 0.73
C THR A 50 -4.22 -7.96 1.16
N TYR A 51 -2.96 -7.58 1.19
CA TYR A 51 -2.58 -6.18 1.30
C TYR A 51 -2.18 -5.65 -0.06
N GLU A 52 -2.44 -4.39 -0.26
CA GLU A 52 -2.15 -3.70 -1.49
C GLU A 52 -1.46 -2.38 -1.20
N TYR A 53 -0.51 -2.01 -2.07
CA TYR A 53 0.05 -0.68 -2.04
C TYR A 53 0.25 -0.15 -3.45
N PHE A 54 0.27 1.17 -3.54
CA PHE A 54 0.50 1.89 -4.77
C PHE A 54 1.32 3.15 -4.48
N PHE A 55 2.38 3.36 -5.28
CA PHE A 55 3.27 4.50 -5.13
C PHE A 55 3.31 5.34 -6.38
N LYS A 56 3.34 6.65 -6.18
CA LYS A 56 3.64 7.63 -7.21
C LYS A 56 4.83 8.48 -6.81
N TYR A 57 5.65 8.82 -7.79
CA TYR A 57 6.67 9.85 -7.70
C TYR A 57 6.45 10.83 -8.85
N LEU A 58 6.40 12.13 -8.57
CA LEU A 58 6.08 13.18 -9.56
C LEU A 58 4.80 12.85 -10.35
N LYS A 59 3.78 12.36 -9.67
CA LYS A 59 2.48 11.91 -10.25
C LYS A 59 2.56 10.70 -11.19
N ALA A 60 3.75 10.15 -11.43
CA ALA A 60 3.92 8.92 -12.19
C ALA A 60 3.81 7.68 -11.28
N PRO A 61 3.13 6.62 -11.68
CA PRO A 61 3.13 5.37 -10.96
C PRO A 61 4.51 4.70 -11.06
N ILE A 62 5.12 4.35 -9.92
CA ILE A 62 6.47 3.77 -9.88
C ILE A 62 6.53 2.39 -9.24
N SER A 63 5.60 2.07 -8.32
CA SER A 63 5.59 0.78 -7.65
C SER A 63 4.17 0.42 -7.20
N TRP A 64 3.84 -0.87 -7.24
CA TRP A 64 2.57 -1.39 -6.72
C TRP A 64 2.71 -2.86 -6.36
N CYS A 65 1.85 -3.32 -5.46
CA CYS A 65 1.82 -4.72 -5.04
C CYS A 65 0.39 -5.12 -4.65
N SER A 66 0.06 -6.37 -4.88
CA SER A 66 -1.10 -7.04 -4.30
C SER A 66 -0.65 -8.43 -3.84
N LYS A 67 -0.62 -8.66 -2.51
CA LYS A 67 -0.04 -9.88 -1.94
C LYS A 67 -0.81 -10.34 -0.71
N LYS A 68 -0.93 -11.67 -0.53
CA LYS A 68 -1.52 -12.24 0.69
C LYS A 68 -0.67 -11.91 1.91
N GLN A 69 -1.32 -11.50 2.99
CA GLN A 69 -0.69 -11.31 4.29
C GLN A 69 -0.09 -12.61 4.80
N THR A 70 1.04 -12.53 5.48
CA THR A 70 1.71 -13.69 6.07
C THR A 70 0.96 -14.21 7.30
N VAL A 71 0.22 -13.35 7.98
CA VAL A 71 -0.56 -13.62 9.18
C VAL A 71 -2.06 -13.48 8.93
N VAL A 72 -2.87 -14.03 9.82
CA VAL A 72 -4.33 -13.87 9.80
C VAL A 72 -4.69 -12.70 10.70
N ALA A 73 -5.18 -11.63 10.13
CA ALA A 73 -5.69 -10.48 10.88
C ALA A 73 -7.04 -10.82 11.53
N LEU A 74 -7.23 -10.40 12.78
CA LEU A 74 -8.43 -10.68 13.58
C LEU A 74 -9.53 -9.64 13.36
N SER A 75 -9.19 -8.50 12.77
CA SER A 75 -10.13 -7.42 12.46
C SER A 75 -9.74 -6.71 11.15
N SER A 76 -10.65 -5.87 10.61
CA SER A 76 -10.33 -5.00 9.48
C SER A 76 -9.25 -3.98 9.86
N CYS A 77 -9.35 -3.39 11.04
CA CYS A 77 -8.35 -2.45 11.55
C CYS A 77 -6.96 -3.07 11.62
N GLU A 78 -6.83 -4.31 12.09
CA GLU A 78 -5.55 -5.01 12.14
C GLU A 78 -4.99 -5.30 10.75
N ALA A 79 -5.84 -5.71 9.81
CA ALA A 79 -5.42 -5.96 8.43
C ALA A 79 -4.91 -4.70 7.74
N GLU A 80 -5.60 -3.57 7.93
CA GLU A 80 -5.18 -2.27 7.42
C GLU A 80 -3.88 -1.79 8.08
N TYR A 81 -3.72 -2.02 9.38
CA TYR A 81 -2.49 -1.70 10.09
C TYR A 81 -1.29 -2.51 9.56
N ILE A 82 -1.48 -3.81 9.31
CA ILE A 82 -0.46 -4.68 8.70
C ILE A 82 -0.13 -4.20 7.28
N ALA A 83 -1.15 -3.86 6.48
CA ALA A 83 -0.96 -3.32 5.14
C ALA A 83 -0.15 -2.01 5.17
N ALA A 84 -0.47 -1.11 6.08
CA ALA A 84 0.24 0.15 6.27
C ALA A 84 1.71 -0.08 6.70
N ALA A 85 1.98 -1.07 7.57
CA ALA A 85 3.32 -1.42 7.98
C ALA A 85 4.17 -1.95 6.80
N GLU A 86 3.62 -2.87 5.99
CA GLU A 86 4.28 -3.39 4.78
C GLU A 86 4.54 -2.27 3.76
N THR A 87 3.56 -1.37 3.59
CA THR A 87 3.69 -0.20 2.73
C THR A 87 4.80 0.71 3.22
N THR A 88 4.89 0.96 4.53
CA THR A 88 5.95 1.79 5.14
C THR A 88 7.34 1.19 4.89
N CYS A 89 7.50 -0.13 5.00
CA CYS A 89 8.77 -0.79 4.67
C CYS A 89 9.18 -0.52 3.21
N GLN A 90 8.24 -0.62 2.28
CA GLN A 90 8.48 -0.32 0.86
C GLN A 90 8.81 1.17 0.64
N CYS A 91 8.19 2.05 1.40
CA CYS A 91 8.48 3.49 1.38
C CYS A 91 9.94 3.79 1.71
N VAL A 92 10.40 3.30 2.85
CA VAL A 92 11.78 3.48 3.31
C VAL A 92 12.76 2.97 2.26
N TRP A 93 12.45 1.82 1.64
CA TRP A 93 13.28 1.31 0.56
C TRP A 93 13.29 2.23 -0.66
N LEU A 94 12.15 2.77 -1.08
CA LEU A 94 12.06 3.72 -2.19
C LEU A 94 12.80 5.03 -1.89
N GLU A 95 12.74 5.53 -0.66
CA GLU A 95 13.53 6.70 -0.25
C GLU A 95 15.04 6.46 -0.40
N TYR A 96 15.53 5.28 0.03
CA TYR A 96 16.94 4.93 -0.20
C TYR A 96 17.29 4.86 -1.69
N VAL A 97 16.40 4.33 -2.53
CA VAL A 97 16.62 4.28 -3.99
C VAL A 97 16.69 5.69 -4.57
N LEU A 98 15.81 6.60 -4.14
CA LEU A 98 15.84 7.99 -4.60
C LEU A 98 17.11 8.71 -4.14
N ASP A 99 17.55 8.49 -2.90
CA ASP A 99 18.83 9.01 -2.39
C ASP A 99 20.03 8.47 -3.20
N ASP A 100 20.09 7.18 -3.50
CA ASP A 100 21.14 6.57 -4.30
C ASP A 100 21.19 7.11 -5.74
N LEU A 101 20.02 7.40 -6.31
CA LEU A 101 19.87 8.03 -7.62
C LEU A 101 20.18 9.54 -7.59
N LYS A 102 20.42 10.12 -6.41
CA LYS A 102 20.63 11.56 -6.19
C LYS A 102 19.48 12.42 -6.74
N LEU A 103 18.26 11.92 -6.60
CA LEU A 103 17.06 12.66 -6.94
C LEU A 103 16.63 13.48 -5.73
N ASP A 104 16.40 14.77 -5.96
CA ASP A 104 15.84 15.64 -4.92
C ASP A 104 14.42 15.18 -4.60
N HIS A 105 14.14 14.93 -3.34
CA HIS A 105 12.82 14.58 -2.85
C HIS A 105 12.61 15.07 -1.42
N VAL A 106 11.37 15.38 -1.10
CA VAL A 106 10.99 15.74 0.27
C VAL A 106 11.02 14.46 1.12
N LYS A 107 11.86 14.44 2.16
CA LYS A 107 11.97 13.31 3.12
C LYS A 107 10.74 13.22 4.05
N SER A 108 9.57 13.46 3.50
CA SER A 108 8.29 13.39 4.20
C SER A 108 7.27 12.80 3.25
N MET A 109 7.05 11.51 3.39
CA MET A 109 6.08 10.83 2.56
C MET A 109 4.69 10.88 3.16
N GLN A 110 3.70 11.10 2.30
CA GLN A 110 2.30 11.00 2.68
C GLN A 110 1.78 9.59 2.40
N LEU A 111 1.50 8.84 3.47
CA LEU A 111 0.82 7.56 3.39
C LEU A 111 -0.69 7.74 3.58
N CYS A 112 -1.46 7.43 2.55
CA CYS A 112 -2.92 7.44 2.56
C CYS A 112 -3.44 6.06 2.98
N VAL A 113 -4.23 6.03 4.05
CA VAL A 113 -4.93 4.85 4.57
C VAL A 113 -6.38 5.25 4.80
N ASP A 114 -7.34 4.45 4.38
CA ASP A 114 -8.77 4.78 4.47
C ASP A 114 -9.38 4.41 5.83
N ASN A 115 -8.72 3.55 6.62
CA ASN A 115 -9.21 3.08 7.90
C ASN A 115 -8.79 3.99 9.07
N GLN A 116 -9.72 4.82 9.56
CA GLN A 116 -9.46 5.74 10.67
C GLN A 116 -9.00 5.04 11.96
N SER A 117 -9.45 3.81 12.20
CA SER A 117 -9.04 3.04 13.38
C SER A 117 -7.58 2.58 13.27
N ALA A 118 -7.13 2.18 12.08
CA ALA A 118 -5.73 1.84 11.81
C ALA A 118 -4.83 3.07 11.95
N ILE A 119 -5.26 4.23 11.44
CA ILE A 119 -4.56 5.51 11.60
C ILE A 119 -4.43 5.87 13.08
N ASN A 120 -5.51 5.75 13.85
CA ASN A 120 -5.50 6.04 15.28
C ASN A 120 -4.59 5.07 16.05
N LEU A 121 -4.55 3.81 15.67
CA LEU A 121 -3.65 2.81 16.26
C LEU A 121 -2.19 3.19 15.99
N ALA A 122 -1.84 3.56 14.77
CA ALA A 122 -0.49 3.99 14.41
C ALA A 122 -0.04 5.25 15.17
N LYS A 123 -0.95 6.22 15.35
CA LYS A 123 -0.67 7.48 16.04
C LYS A 123 -0.59 7.36 17.57
N ASN A 124 -1.15 6.30 18.16
CA ASN A 124 -1.27 6.16 19.61
C ASN A 124 -0.68 4.82 20.09
N PRO A 125 0.65 4.69 20.20
CA PRO A 125 1.33 3.45 20.60
C PRO A 125 0.87 2.90 21.96
N ILE A 126 0.44 3.76 22.89
CA ILE A 126 -0.06 3.37 24.22
C ILE A 126 -1.33 2.50 24.12
N SER A 127 -2.10 2.65 23.04
CA SER A 127 -3.30 1.84 22.80
C SER A 127 -2.97 0.41 22.35
N HIS A 128 -1.72 0.12 22.00
CA HIS A 128 -1.25 -1.23 21.61
C HIS A 128 -1.42 -2.25 22.72
N GLY A 129 -1.40 -1.86 23.99
CA GLY A 129 -1.67 -2.75 25.13
C GLY A 129 -3.03 -3.44 25.11
N ARG A 130 -4.01 -2.92 24.35
CA ARG A 130 -5.31 -3.57 24.06
C ARG A 130 -5.27 -4.48 22.83
N SER A 131 -4.19 -4.42 22.06
CA SER A 131 -3.98 -5.17 20.80
C SER A 131 -2.69 -6.00 20.90
N LYS A 132 -2.43 -6.63 22.05
CA LYS A 132 -1.21 -7.42 22.37
C LYS A 132 -0.83 -8.45 21.30
N HIS A 133 -1.80 -8.93 20.52
CA HIS A 133 -1.58 -9.88 19.44
C HIS A 133 -0.92 -9.25 18.20
N ILE A 134 -0.88 -7.92 18.09
CA ILE A 134 -0.19 -7.20 17.00
C ILE A 134 1.31 -7.08 17.33
N GLU A 135 1.67 -6.77 18.59
CA GLU A 135 3.06 -6.56 19.02
C GLU A 135 3.95 -7.80 18.86
N THR A 136 3.37 -8.99 18.88
CA THR A 136 4.12 -10.25 18.77
C THR A 136 4.40 -10.69 17.33
N LYS A 137 3.99 -9.90 16.33
CA LYS A 137 4.04 -10.27 14.90
C LYS A 137 4.84 -9.32 14.02
N LEU A 138 5.29 -8.20 14.58
CA LEU A 138 6.22 -7.26 13.97
C LEU A 138 7.61 -7.43 14.58
#